data_fb6c1f4a0ca5db2d7f1148aef0a803f6
#
_entry.id   fb6c1f4a0ca5db2d7f1148aef0a803f6
#
_cell.length_a   1.000
_cell.length_b   1.000
_cell.length_c   1.000
_cell.angle_alpha   90.00
_cell.angle_beta   90.00
_cell.angle_gamma   90.00
#
_symmetry.space_group_name_H-M   'P 1'
#
loop_
_entity.id
_entity.type
_entity.pdbx_description
1 polymer ?
#
loop_
_entity_poly.entity_id
_entity_poly.type
_entity_poly.pdbx_seq_one_letter_code
_entity_poly.pdbx_strand_id
1 'polypeptide(L)'
;MIHKEILIEDNKISQIADKVNVSAEEVIDGQGKLALPGFIDVHIHLREPGGEHKETIQTGTMAAARGGFTTVAAMPNTNPVPDSREKIDNLLAKIEEDAIIRVLPYASITKGLEGKELTDLESLGEAFAYTDDGVGVQTADLMLQAMKRAAKLGKAIVAHCEDNSIVYNGVVHDGEVSERLNLPGLPGISESVQIARDVLLAEAAGCHYHVCHVSTKESVRVIRDAKRAGINVTAEVTPHHLILNEQDILSNDANFKMNPPLRAKEDQEALLEGLLDGTIDLIATDHAPHAEDEKALGFLQAPFGITGLETAFPLLYTHLVKTGKLSLKLLVDYLTVKPAQVFALPYGRLEVAEFADITLIDLTEEWTIDKHTFYSKGKNTPFNGWNVFGKPVLTIAGGKVVYEDESVFVQL
;
A
#
# COMPACT_ATOMS: atom_id res chain seq x y z
N MET A 1 -6.72 -23.76 -12.35
CA MET A 1 -5.78 -24.08 -11.25
C MET A 1 -5.22 -25.47 -11.52
N ILE A 2 -3.94 -25.67 -11.29
CA ILE A 2 -3.24 -26.95 -11.44
C ILE A 2 -2.65 -27.32 -10.08
N HIS A 3 -2.69 -28.61 -9.74
CA HIS A 3 -2.07 -29.12 -8.51
C HIS A 3 -0.55 -29.24 -8.74
N LYS A 4 0.26 -28.72 -7.84
CA LYS A 4 1.73 -28.77 -7.89
C LYS A 4 2.31 -28.85 -6.48
N GLU A 5 3.47 -29.48 -6.37
CA GLU A 5 4.33 -29.42 -5.20
C GLU A 5 5.45 -28.40 -5.45
N ILE A 6 5.81 -27.63 -4.43
CA ILE A 6 6.85 -26.60 -4.47
C ILE A 6 7.93 -27.00 -3.48
N LEU A 7 9.14 -27.15 -3.97
CA LEU A 7 10.32 -27.36 -3.12
C LEU A 7 11.02 -26.04 -2.90
N ILE A 8 11.31 -25.75 -1.63
CA ILE A 8 12.06 -24.60 -1.20
C ILE A 8 13.40 -25.11 -0.63
N GLU A 9 14.50 -24.55 -1.09
CA GLU A 9 15.82 -24.79 -0.55
C GLU A 9 16.46 -23.44 -0.20
N ASP A 10 16.87 -23.29 1.04
CA ASP A 10 17.31 -22.02 1.61
C ASP A 10 16.22 -20.94 1.47
N ASN A 11 16.47 -19.91 0.67
CA ASN A 11 15.52 -18.81 0.44
C ASN A 11 14.94 -18.79 -0.98
N LYS A 12 15.08 -19.90 -1.74
CA LYS A 12 14.70 -19.97 -3.15
C LYS A 12 13.72 -21.11 -3.42
N ILE A 13 12.90 -20.91 -4.46
CA ILE A 13 12.09 -21.98 -5.05
C ILE A 13 13.03 -22.81 -5.94
N SER A 14 13.32 -24.04 -5.54
CA SER A 14 14.21 -24.92 -6.30
C SER A 14 13.49 -25.78 -7.33
N GLN A 15 12.21 -26.14 -7.05
CA GLN A 15 11.40 -26.94 -7.97
C GLN A 15 9.91 -26.64 -7.85
N ILE A 16 9.20 -26.68 -8.98
CA ILE A 16 7.74 -26.72 -9.07
C ILE A 16 7.36 -27.90 -9.97
N ALA A 17 6.73 -28.93 -9.44
CA ALA A 17 6.43 -30.17 -10.17
C ALA A 17 5.08 -30.78 -9.77
N ASP A 18 4.58 -31.75 -10.54
CA ASP A 18 3.41 -32.55 -10.16
C ASP A 18 3.69 -33.41 -8.92
N LYS A 19 4.95 -33.83 -8.77
CA LYS A 19 5.47 -34.56 -7.62
C LYS A 19 6.96 -34.24 -7.42
N VAL A 20 7.32 -33.92 -6.20
CA VAL A 20 8.70 -33.73 -5.74
C VAL A 20 9.14 -35.02 -5.02
N ASN A 21 10.24 -35.64 -5.49
CA ASN A 21 10.74 -36.92 -4.97
C ASN A 21 11.99 -36.72 -4.11
N VAL A 22 11.89 -35.89 -3.08
CA VAL A 22 12.95 -35.66 -2.09
C VAL A 22 12.34 -35.76 -0.69
N SER A 23 13.17 -36.03 0.32
CA SER A 23 12.79 -35.85 1.71
C SER A 23 12.95 -34.37 2.06
N ALA A 24 11.95 -33.77 2.65
CA ALA A 24 12.01 -32.42 3.22
C ALA A 24 12.07 -32.49 4.74
N GLU A 25 12.68 -31.47 5.37
CA GLU A 25 12.68 -31.34 6.84
C GLU A 25 11.28 -30.96 7.35
N GLU A 26 10.54 -30.18 6.54
CA GLU A 26 9.20 -29.68 6.84
C GLU A 26 8.30 -29.84 5.63
N VAL A 27 7.08 -30.27 5.81
CA VAL A 27 6.07 -30.41 4.76
C VAL A 27 4.79 -29.68 5.15
N ILE A 28 4.39 -28.75 4.30
CA ILE A 28 3.17 -27.96 4.48
C ILE A 28 2.08 -28.53 3.57
N ASP A 29 0.93 -28.95 4.13
CA ASP A 29 -0.22 -29.39 3.35
C ASP A 29 -1.04 -28.18 2.88
N GLY A 30 -0.83 -27.79 1.63
CA GLY A 30 -1.57 -26.74 0.95
C GLY A 30 -2.80 -27.23 0.17
N GLN A 31 -3.27 -28.47 0.40
CA GLN A 31 -4.39 -29.04 -0.37
C GLN A 31 -5.66 -28.19 -0.24
N GLY A 32 -6.27 -27.86 -1.38
CA GLY A 32 -7.47 -27.01 -1.44
C GLY A 32 -7.19 -25.52 -1.32
N LYS A 33 -5.95 -25.10 -1.09
CA LYS A 33 -5.54 -23.71 -1.05
C LYS A 33 -4.90 -23.28 -2.37
N LEU A 34 -4.92 -21.96 -2.62
CA LEU A 34 -4.28 -21.37 -3.78
C LEU A 34 -2.91 -20.79 -3.37
N ALA A 35 -1.83 -21.34 -3.94
CA ALA A 35 -0.50 -20.78 -3.78
C ALA A 35 -0.30 -19.60 -4.76
N LEU A 36 0.10 -18.47 -4.25
CA LEU A 36 0.38 -17.22 -4.96
C LEU A 36 1.77 -16.70 -4.61
N PRO A 37 2.39 -15.86 -5.46
CA PRO A 37 3.52 -15.07 -5.00
C PRO A 37 3.14 -14.24 -3.78
N GLY A 38 4.05 -14.05 -2.83
CA GLY A 38 3.84 -13.14 -1.72
C GLY A 38 3.51 -11.73 -2.21
N PHE A 39 2.55 -11.08 -1.58
CA PHE A 39 2.10 -9.76 -1.97
C PHE A 39 3.14 -8.69 -1.66
N ILE A 40 3.11 -7.61 -2.44
CA ILE A 40 3.98 -6.44 -2.32
C ILE A 40 3.10 -5.21 -2.10
N ASP A 41 3.32 -4.49 -1.02
CA ASP A 41 2.66 -3.23 -0.75
C ASP A 41 3.68 -2.09 -0.72
N VAL A 42 3.52 -1.14 -1.61
CA VAL A 42 4.47 -0.03 -1.76
C VAL A 42 4.09 1.21 -0.97
N HIS A 43 3.01 1.14 -0.17
CA HIS A 43 2.52 2.28 0.59
C HIS A 43 1.90 1.86 1.93
N ILE A 44 2.71 1.91 2.99
CA ILE A 44 2.25 1.63 4.37
C ILE A 44 2.92 2.56 5.39
N HIS A 45 2.33 2.64 6.59
CA HIS A 45 2.87 3.40 7.71
C HIS A 45 3.17 2.49 8.90
N LEU A 46 4.44 2.29 9.22
CA LEU A 46 4.86 1.53 10.40
C LEU A 46 4.96 2.37 11.67
N ARG A 47 4.83 3.69 11.56
CA ARG A 47 4.81 4.68 12.64
C ARG A 47 6.08 4.73 13.50
N GLU A 48 6.89 3.71 13.51
CA GLU A 48 8.14 3.61 14.26
C GLU A 48 9.32 4.06 13.38
N PRO A 49 10.21 4.88 13.92
CA PRO A 49 10.28 5.38 15.30
C PRO A 49 9.32 6.55 15.59
N GLY A 50 8.96 6.70 16.87
CA GLY A 50 8.27 7.87 17.41
C GLY A 50 6.74 7.82 17.44
N GLY A 51 6.12 6.78 16.88
CA GLY A 51 4.68 6.54 16.89
C GLY A 51 4.29 5.14 17.35
N GLU A 52 5.10 4.52 18.21
CA GLU A 52 4.98 3.11 18.63
C GLU A 52 3.69 2.78 19.37
N HIS A 53 2.99 3.80 19.86
CA HIS A 53 1.66 3.63 20.45
C HIS A 53 0.59 3.28 19.39
N LYS A 54 0.83 3.65 18.11
CA LYS A 54 -0.05 3.38 16.97
C LYS A 54 0.32 2.10 16.23
N GLU A 55 1.63 1.89 16.01
CA GLU A 55 2.19 0.72 15.33
C GLU A 55 3.68 0.60 15.61
N THR A 56 4.24 -0.61 15.47
CA THR A 56 5.69 -0.86 15.47
C THR A 56 6.08 -1.57 14.18
N ILE A 57 7.38 -1.59 13.87
CA ILE A 57 7.90 -2.37 12.73
C ILE A 57 7.51 -3.84 12.90
N GLN A 58 7.64 -4.39 14.11
CA GLN A 58 7.27 -5.78 14.39
C GLN A 58 5.77 -6.03 14.16
N THR A 59 4.89 -5.26 14.79
CA THR A 59 3.43 -5.52 14.70
C THR A 59 2.88 -5.23 13.31
N GLY A 60 3.38 -4.21 12.63
CA GLY A 60 2.98 -3.90 11.24
C GLY A 60 3.46 -4.97 10.24
N THR A 61 4.67 -5.52 10.43
CA THR A 61 5.16 -6.62 9.58
C THR A 61 4.45 -7.94 9.89
N MET A 62 4.02 -8.18 11.14
CA MET A 62 3.13 -9.31 11.48
C MET A 62 1.75 -9.17 10.82
N ALA A 63 1.18 -7.97 10.82
CA ALA A 63 -0.08 -7.67 10.13
C ALA A 63 0.05 -7.87 8.62
N ALA A 64 1.16 -7.44 8.02
CA ALA A 64 1.47 -7.66 6.63
C ALA A 64 1.57 -9.15 6.29
N ALA A 65 2.33 -9.91 7.07
CA ALA A 65 2.47 -11.36 6.91
C ALA A 65 1.10 -12.07 6.97
N ARG A 66 0.26 -11.71 7.94
CA ARG A 66 -1.12 -12.23 8.05
C ARG A 66 -1.98 -11.86 6.84
N GLY A 67 -1.75 -10.71 6.21
CA GLY A 67 -2.41 -10.28 4.98
C GLY A 67 -1.89 -10.94 3.71
N GLY A 68 -0.85 -11.78 3.79
CA GLY A 68 -0.22 -12.44 2.65
C GLY A 68 0.92 -11.63 2.01
N PHE A 69 1.34 -10.52 2.63
CA PHE A 69 2.43 -9.69 2.13
C PHE A 69 3.79 -10.20 2.61
N THR A 70 4.76 -10.20 1.72
CA THR A 70 6.16 -10.58 1.98
C THR A 70 7.14 -9.42 1.80
N THR A 71 6.67 -8.33 1.20
CA THR A 71 7.43 -7.10 1.01
C THR A 71 6.51 -5.89 1.19
N VAL A 72 6.97 -4.92 1.97
CA VAL A 72 6.27 -3.67 2.19
C VAL A 72 7.22 -2.48 2.08
N ALA A 73 6.72 -1.33 1.61
CA ALA A 73 7.50 -0.09 1.60
C ALA A 73 6.90 0.90 2.60
N ALA A 74 7.73 1.35 3.56
CA ALA A 74 7.32 2.14 4.71
C ALA A 74 7.54 3.64 4.49
N MET A 75 6.48 4.44 4.63
CA MET A 75 6.49 5.89 4.48
C MET A 75 7.30 6.60 5.57
N PRO A 76 7.91 7.77 5.26
CA PRO A 76 8.90 8.42 6.12
C PRO A 76 8.31 9.33 7.21
N ASN A 77 7.00 9.36 7.39
CA ASN A 77 6.34 10.22 8.38
C ASN A 77 6.45 9.69 9.82
N THR A 78 7.67 9.54 10.27
CA THR A 78 8.10 9.07 11.60
C THR A 78 8.79 10.20 12.39
N ASN A 79 9.18 9.95 13.62
CA ASN A 79 9.92 10.88 14.45
C ASN A 79 11.11 10.18 15.14
N PRO A 80 12.36 10.40 14.68
CA PRO A 80 12.73 11.37 13.64
C PRO A 80 12.31 10.97 12.22
N VAL A 81 12.14 11.96 11.34
CA VAL A 81 11.95 11.76 9.91
C VAL A 81 13.27 11.26 9.30
N PRO A 82 13.28 10.23 8.42
CA PRO A 82 14.49 9.72 7.75
C PRO A 82 14.94 10.68 6.62
N ASP A 83 15.52 11.82 7.00
CA ASP A 83 15.94 12.93 6.14
C ASP A 83 17.47 13.13 6.10
N SER A 84 18.23 12.21 6.73
CA SER A 84 19.69 12.20 6.72
C SER A 84 20.24 10.77 6.69
N ARG A 85 21.49 10.61 6.25
CA ARG A 85 22.18 9.31 6.21
C ARG A 85 22.12 8.59 7.55
N GLU A 86 22.45 9.27 8.64
CA GLU A 86 22.42 8.69 9.99
C GLU A 86 21.04 8.12 10.35
N LYS A 87 19.97 8.86 10.03
CA LYS A 87 18.60 8.44 10.37
C LYS A 87 18.14 7.27 9.52
N ILE A 88 18.53 7.21 8.24
CA ILE A 88 18.27 6.05 7.37
C ILE A 88 19.02 4.84 7.88
N ASP A 89 20.31 4.96 8.23
CA ASP A 89 21.10 3.84 8.76
C ASP A 89 20.49 3.30 10.06
N ASN A 90 20.06 4.18 10.97
CA ASN A 90 19.38 3.79 12.21
C ASN A 90 18.04 3.10 11.94
N LEU A 91 17.26 3.57 10.96
CA LEU A 91 16.00 2.94 10.57
C LEU A 91 16.22 1.56 9.95
N LEU A 92 17.24 1.41 9.10
CA LEU A 92 17.60 0.12 8.50
C LEU A 92 18.04 -0.89 9.55
N ALA A 93 18.86 -0.48 10.54
CA ALA A 93 19.26 -1.34 11.64
C ALA A 93 18.05 -1.82 12.46
N LYS A 94 17.08 -0.93 12.71
CA LYS A 94 15.86 -1.29 13.42
C LYS A 94 14.95 -2.20 12.60
N ILE A 95 14.85 -2.00 11.30
CA ILE A 95 14.13 -2.91 10.39
C ILE A 95 14.76 -4.30 10.43
N GLU A 96 16.09 -4.41 10.39
CA GLU A 96 16.80 -5.69 10.46
C GLU A 96 16.54 -6.43 11.79
N GLU A 97 16.41 -5.70 12.90
CA GLU A 97 16.13 -6.25 14.22
C GLU A 97 14.69 -6.75 14.39
N ASP A 98 13.70 -5.97 13.95
CA ASP A 98 12.29 -6.11 14.33
C ASP A 98 11.38 -6.68 13.23
N ALA A 99 11.77 -6.54 11.96
CA ALA A 99 10.89 -6.93 10.86
C ALA A 99 10.91 -8.44 10.61
N ILE A 100 9.74 -9.04 10.43
CA ILE A 100 9.62 -10.46 10.08
C ILE A 100 9.48 -10.73 8.58
N ILE A 101 9.23 -9.66 7.80
CA ILE A 101 9.21 -9.68 6.34
C ILE A 101 10.09 -8.53 5.81
N ARG A 102 10.24 -8.45 4.50
CA ARG A 102 11.06 -7.41 3.87
C ARG A 102 10.39 -6.03 3.99
N VAL A 103 11.13 -5.06 4.53
CA VAL A 103 10.70 -3.65 4.62
C VAL A 103 11.66 -2.77 3.82
N LEU A 104 11.11 -1.97 2.91
CA LEU A 104 11.83 -1.02 2.07
C LEU A 104 11.52 0.40 2.58
N PRO A 105 12.46 1.12 3.23
CA PRO A 105 12.16 2.43 3.77
C PRO A 105 12.20 3.51 2.69
N TYR A 106 11.23 4.41 2.70
CA TYR A 106 11.33 5.69 2.00
C TYR A 106 12.18 6.69 2.81
N ALA A 107 12.82 7.63 2.10
CA ALA A 107 13.36 8.83 2.72
C ALA A 107 12.51 10.04 2.31
N SER A 108 12.55 11.11 3.14
CA SER A 108 11.83 12.32 2.83
C SER A 108 12.49 13.12 1.72
N ILE A 109 11.68 13.81 0.92
CA ILE A 109 12.14 14.78 -0.09
C ILE A 109 12.68 16.02 0.60
N THR A 110 11.97 16.49 1.63
CA THR A 110 12.34 17.70 2.35
C THR A 110 12.72 17.41 3.80
N LYS A 111 13.60 18.23 4.36
CA LYS A 111 14.04 18.12 5.76
C LYS A 111 12.83 18.21 6.69
N GLY A 112 12.70 17.23 7.58
CA GLY A 112 11.61 17.14 8.55
C GLY A 112 10.21 17.06 7.95
N LEU A 113 10.05 16.76 6.64
CA LEU A 113 8.78 16.83 5.92
C LEU A 113 8.13 18.23 5.96
N GLU A 114 8.94 19.29 6.01
CA GLU A 114 8.43 20.65 6.15
C GLU A 114 8.10 21.34 4.82
N GLY A 115 8.44 20.73 3.67
CA GLY A 115 8.21 21.32 2.35
C GLY A 115 9.02 22.58 2.04
N LYS A 116 10.12 22.85 2.79
CA LYS A 116 10.89 24.10 2.70
C LYS A 116 12.27 23.92 2.11
N GLU A 117 12.99 22.89 2.51
CA GLU A 117 14.38 22.65 2.12
C GLU A 117 14.56 21.19 1.73
N LEU A 118 15.21 20.94 0.59
CA LEU A 118 15.52 19.59 0.14
C LEU A 118 16.49 18.89 1.08
N THR A 119 16.30 17.61 1.26
CA THR A 119 17.31 16.71 1.84
C THR A 119 18.49 16.54 0.88
N ASP A 120 19.59 16.02 1.38
CA ASP A 120 20.70 15.57 0.53
C ASP A 120 20.38 14.19 -0.04
N LEU A 121 19.57 14.15 -1.11
CA LEU A 121 19.06 12.91 -1.72
C LEU A 121 20.20 11.97 -2.13
N GLU A 122 21.35 12.51 -2.52
CA GLU A 122 22.53 11.76 -2.91
C GLU A 122 23.09 10.95 -1.72
N SER A 123 23.00 11.46 -0.51
CA SER A 123 23.42 10.75 0.71
C SER A 123 22.42 9.69 1.19
N LEU A 124 21.17 9.70 0.66
CA LEU A 124 20.08 8.82 1.04
C LEU A 124 19.88 7.64 0.06
N GLY A 125 20.93 7.24 -0.64
CA GLY A 125 20.86 6.22 -1.71
C GLY A 125 20.37 4.83 -1.29
N GLU A 126 20.42 4.50 0.01
CA GLU A 126 19.88 3.25 0.57
C GLU A 126 18.34 3.26 0.64
N ALA A 127 17.70 4.42 0.60
CA ALA A 127 16.24 4.52 0.61
C ALA A 127 15.63 3.88 -0.65
N PHE A 128 14.43 3.34 -0.51
CA PHE A 128 13.67 2.75 -1.60
C PHE A 128 13.36 3.78 -2.70
N ALA A 129 12.76 4.90 -2.30
CA ALA A 129 12.48 6.06 -3.13
C ALA A 129 12.29 7.28 -2.21
N TYR A 130 11.85 8.42 -2.75
CA TYR A 130 11.71 9.67 -1.98
C TYR A 130 10.26 10.15 -1.99
N THR A 131 9.77 10.55 -0.81
CA THR A 131 8.41 11.04 -0.64
C THR A 131 8.29 12.02 0.54
N ASP A 132 7.41 13.01 0.40
CA ASP A 132 6.90 13.80 1.53
C ASP A 132 5.44 13.41 1.77
N ASP A 133 5.19 12.10 2.00
CA ASP A 133 3.86 11.57 2.20
C ASP A 133 3.13 12.23 3.37
N GLY A 134 1.84 12.53 3.15
CA GLY A 134 0.94 13.18 4.10
C GLY A 134 1.02 14.71 4.13
N VAL A 135 2.02 15.34 3.46
CA VAL A 135 2.17 16.80 3.43
C VAL A 135 2.34 17.37 2.01
N GLY A 136 2.90 16.58 1.09
CA GLY A 136 3.15 16.97 -0.29
C GLY A 136 4.17 18.10 -0.46
N VAL A 137 4.77 18.21 -1.63
CA VAL A 137 5.69 19.30 -1.99
C VAL A 137 4.92 20.41 -2.69
N GLN A 138 4.68 21.54 -2.01
CA GLN A 138 3.74 22.57 -2.46
C GLN A 138 4.27 23.45 -3.59
N THR A 139 5.59 23.68 -3.70
CA THR A 139 6.14 24.57 -4.72
C THR A 139 6.68 23.80 -5.92
N ALA A 140 6.38 24.30 -7.13
CA ALA A 140 6.86 23.70 -8.38
C ALA A 140 8.39 23.68 -8.48
N ASP A 141 9.07 24.74 -7.98
CA ASP A 141 10.53 24.81 -8.02
C ASP A 141 11.17 23.72 -7.16
N LEU A 142 10.72 23.56 -5.91
CA LEU A 142 11.26 22.54 -5.00
C LEU A 142 11.03 21.12 -5.55
N MET A 143 9.82 20.86 -6.07
CA MET A 143 9.49 19.57 -6.69
C MET A 143 10.36 19.30 -7.93
N LEU A 144 10.56 20.29 -8.81
CA LEU A 144 11.40 20.14 -9.99
C LEU A 144 12.87 19.85 -9.63
N GLN A 145 13.39 20.50 -8.60
CA GLN A 145 14.74 20.25 -8.10
C GLN A 145 14.86 18.83 -7.51
N ALA A 146 13.88 18.37 -6.73
CA ALA A 146 13.82 17.02 -6.20
C ALA A 146 13.80 15.99 -7.33
N MET A 147 12.91 16.16 -8.31
CA MET A 147 12.78 15.27 -9.47
C MET A 147 14.07 15.17 -10.28
N LYS A 148 14.75 16.30 -10.54
CA LYS A 148 16.04 16.29 -11.26
C LYS A 148 17.13 15.52 -10.52
N ARG A 149 17.16 15.57 -9.20
CA ARG A 149 18.12 14.81 -8.38
C ARG A 149 17.75 13.33 -8.34
N ALA A 150 16.47 13.01 -8.07
CA ALA A 150 15.97 11.64 -8.05
C ALA A 150 16.20 10.92 -9.39
N ALA A 151 15.95 11.61 -10.52
CA ALA A 151 16.20 11.05 -11.85
C ALA A 151 17.67 10.67 -12.07
N LYS A 152 18.63 11.48 -11.62
CA LYS A 152 20.08 11.16 -11.69
C LYS A 152 20.45 9.94 -10.86
N LEU A 153 19.72 9.68 -9.78
CA LEU A 153 19.93 8.54 -8.89
C LEU A 153 19.16 7.29 -9.34
N GLY A 154 18.37 7.40 -10.42
CA GLY A 154 17.50 6.30 -10.87
C GLY A 154 16.39 5.95 -9.87
N LYS A 155 15.99 6.91 -9.04
CA LYS A 155 14.96 6.75 -8.00
C LYS A 155 13.67 7.47 -8.39
N ALA A 156 12.54 6.95 -7.93
CA ALA A 156 11.25 7.60 -8.10
C ALA A 156 11.02 8.73 -7.08
N ILE A 157 10.25 9.74 -7.50
CA ILE A 157 9.50 10.60 -6.58
C ILE A 157 8.11 10.01 -6.44
N VAL A 158 7.73 9.70 -5.20
CA VAL A 158 6.44 9.12 -4.81
C VAL A 158 5.65 10.19 -4.07
N ALA A 159 4.44 10.50 -4.51
CA ALA A 159 3.79 11.73 -4.07
C ALA A 159 2.37 11.51 -3.57
N HIS A 160 2.15 11.85 -2.30
CA HIS A 160 0.84 12.26 -1.81
C HIS A 160 0.48 13.60 -2.45
N CYS A 161 -0.59 13.64 -3.24
CA CYS A 161 -0.92 14.80 -4.06
C CYS A 161 -2.07 15.59 -3.44
N GLU A 162 -1.73 16.74 -2.85
CA GLU A 162 -2.71 17.64 -2.24
C GLU A 162 -2.18 19.09 -2.32
N ASP A 163 -2.87 19.94 -3.07
CA ASP A 163 -2.60 21.39 -3.07
C ASP A 163 -3.23 22.02 -1.83
N ASN A 164 -2.38 22.36 -0.85
CA ASN A 164 -2.81 22.85 0.45
C ASN A 164 -3.52 24.22 0.39
N SER A 165 -3.43 24.95 -0.72
CA SER A 165 -4.11 26.24 -0.89
C SER A 165 -5.63 26.11 -1.05
N ILE A 166 -6.12 24.90 -1.39
CA ILE A 166 -7.52 24.62 -1.68
C ILE A 166 -8.11 23.43 -0.92
N VAL A 167 -7.50 23.03 0.20
CA VAL A 167 -8.04 21.95 1.06
C VAL A 167 -9.05 22.42 2.10
N TYR A 168 -9.10 23.73 2.41
CA TYR A 168 -10.07 24.39 3.28
C TYR A 168 -10.29 23.71 4.64
N ASN A 169 -9.27 23.06 5.20
CA ASN A 169 -9.34 22.22 6.41
C ASN A 169 -10.39 21.09 6.29
N GLY A 170 -10.63 20.59 5.08
CA GLY A 170 -11.60 19.53 4.82
C GLY A 170 -11.21 18.23 5.54
N VAL A 171 -12.23 17.52 6.02
CA VAL A 171 -12.07 16.23 6.73
C VAL A 171 -12.82 15.10 6.07
N VAL A 172 -13.63 15.40 5.07
CA VAL A 172 -14.43 14.48 4.25
C VAL A 172 -14.49 15.04 2.83
N HIS A 173 -14.89 14.26 1.84
CA HIS A 173 -15.10 14.75 0.48
C HIS A 173 -16.06 15.97 0.48
N ASP A 174 -15.73 16.99 -0.34
CA ASP A 174 -16.61 18.13 -0.59
C ASP A 174 -17.77 17.70 -1.50
N GLY A 175 -18.84 17.19 -0.90
CA GLY A 175 -19.98 16.57 -1.56
C GLY A 175 -21.19 16.42 -0.64
N GLU A 176 -22.09 15.50 -0.98
CA GLU A 176 -23.36 15.31 -0.27
C GLU A 176 -23.16 14.96 1.22
N VAL A 177 -22.10 14.22 1.55
CA VAL A 177 -21.84 13.80 2.93
C VAL A 177 -21.30 14.94 3.78
N SER A 178 -20.47 15.83 3.21
CA SER A 178 -20.00 17.03 3.92
C SER A 178 -21.17 17.92 4.32
N GLU A 179 -22.15 18.12 3.42
CA GLU A 179 -23.38 18.88 3.70
C GLU A 179 -24.26 18.16 4.73
N ARG A 180 -24.51 16.86 4.55
CA ARG A 180 -25.38 16.06 5.43
C ARG A 180 -24.89 15.98 6.87
N LEU A 181 -23.57 15.83 7.05
CA LEU A 181 -22.94 15.73 8.37
C LEU A 181 -22.45 17.09 8.91
N ASN A 182 -22.59 18.17 8.13
CA ASN A 182 -22.07 19.50 8.46
C ASN A 182 -20.57 19.47 8.81
N LEU A 183 -19.77 18.79 7.97
CA LEU A 183 -18.34 18.65 8.09
C LEU A 183 -17.62 19.47 7.00
N PRO A 184 -16.44 20.05 7.27
CA PRO A 184 -15.65 20.72 6.24
C PRO A 184 -15.30 19.77 5.09
N GLY A 185 -15.64 20.17 3.85
CA GLY A 185 -15.35 19.41 2.63
C GLY A 185 -13.93 19.61 2.13
N LEU A 186 -13.33 18.57 1.60
CA LEU A 186 -12.03 18.54 0.95
C LEU A 186 -12.25 18.33 -0.56
N PRO A 187 -12.09 19.40 -1.38
CA PRO A 187 -12.35 19.32 -2.81
C PRO A 187 -11.42 18.33 -3.52
N GLY A 188 -11.97 17.51 -4.42
CA GLY A 188 -11.17 16.55 -5.20
C GLY A 188 -10.15 17.21 -6.11
N ILE A 189 -10.41 18.45 -6.54
CA ILE A 189 -9.50 19.23 -7.39
C ILE A 189 -8.15 19.49 -6.71
N SER A 190 -8.06 19.46 -5.37
CA SER A 190 -6.79 19.62 -4.64
C SER A 190 -5.77 18.55 -5.00
N GLU A 191 -6.23 17.33 -5.26
CA GLU A 191 -5.41 16.21 -5.72
C GLU A 191 -4.99 16.39 -7.19
N SER A 192 -5.95 16.56 -8.08
CA SER A 192 -5.72 16.56 -9.51
C SER A 192 -4.92 17.76 -10.03
N VAL A 193 -5.01 18.92 -9.37
CA VAL A 193 -4.18 20.11 -9.69
C VAL A 193 -2.71 19.85 -9.39
N GLN A 194 -2.39 19.25 -8.25
CA GLN A 194 -1.00 18.91 -7.95
C GLN A 194 -0.47 17.86 -8.91
N ILE A 195 -1.24 16.81 -9.22
CA ILE A 195 -0.85 15.79 -10.21
C ILE A 195 -0.59 16.44 -11.57
N ALA A 196 -1.49 17.32 -12.05
CA ALA A 196 -1.34 18.00 -13.33
C ALA A 196 -0.08 18.87 -13.40
N ARG A 197 0.29 19.54 -12.31
CA ARG A 197 1.55 20.27 -12.17
C ARG A 197 2.74 19.31 -12.26
N ASP A 198 2.71 18.25 -11.46
CA ASP A 198 3.86 17.39 -11.21
C ASP A 198 4.19 16.46 -12.39
N VAL A 199 3.20 16.04 -13.19
CA VAL A 199 3.48 15.27 -14.42
C VAL A 199 4.27 16.09 -15.45
N LEU A 200 4.03 17.40 -15.54
CA LEU A 200 4.82 18.31 -16.41
C LEU A 200 6.24 18.51 -15.87
N LEU A 201 6.41 18.57 -14.56
CA LEU A 201 7.72 18.65 -13.92
C LEU A 201 8.51 17.35 -14.09
N ALA A 202 7.84 16.21 -13.98
CA ALA A 202 8.43 14.89 -14.20
C ALA A 202 8.92 14.73 -15.64
N GLU A 203 8.14 15.14 -16.63
CA GLU A 203 8.55 15.19 -18.04
C GLU A 203 9.81 16.03 -18.23
N ALA A 204 9.81 17.26 -17.70
CA ALA A 204 10.95 18.18 -17.80
C ALA A 204 12.21 17.67 -17.09
N ALA A 205 12.06 16.89 -16.03
CA ALA A 205 13.16 16.32 -15.24
C ALA A 205 13.63 14.94 -15.76
N GLY A 206 12.81 14.25 -16.57
CA GLY A 206 13.03 12.84 -16.92
C GLY A 206 12.94 11.90 -15.72
N CYS A 207 12.10 12.23 -14.74
CA CYS A 207 11.95 11.51 -13.47
C CYS A 207 10.82 10.49 -13.55
N HIS A 208 11.01 9.34 -12.90
CA HIS A 208 9.88 8.46 -12.56
C HIS A 208 9.05 9.13 -11.46
N TYR A 209 7.79 9.45 -11.78
CA TYR A 209 6.84 10.03 -10.86
C TYR A 209 5.73 9.03 -10.54
N HIS A 210 5.58 8.66 -9.28
CA HIS A 210 4.55 7.73 -8.82
C HIS A 210 3.52 8.48 -7.99
N VAL A 211 2.25 8.39 -8.41
CA VAL A 211 1.12 9.04 -7.74
C VAL A 211 0.51 8.08 -6.74
N CYS A 212 0.56 8.45 -5.44
CA CYS A 212 -0.06 7.68 -4.37
C CYS A 212 -1.59 7.73 -4.44
N HIS A 213 -2.23 6.67 -3.96
CA HIS A 213 -3.67 6.57 -3.61
C HIS A 213 -4.60 7.51 -4.40
N VAL A 214 -4.58 7.40 -5.75
CA VAL A 214 -5.47 8.20 -6.61
C VAL A 214 -6.93 8.05 -6.18
N SER A 215 -7.64 9.16 -6.05
CA SER A 215 -9.02 9.16 -5.53
C SER A 215 -10.06 9.82 -6.44
N THR A 216 -9.67 10.60 -7.47
CA THR A 216 -10.62 11.37 -8.28
C THR A 216 -10.57 11.01 -9.77
N LYS A 217 -11.71 11.14 -10.46
CA LYS A 217 -11.83 10.95 -11.91
C LYS A 217 -10.98 11.92 -12.71
N GLU A 218 -10.79 13.14 -12.21
CA GLU A 218 -9.91 14.15 -12.85
C GLU A 218 -8.45 13.70 -12.79
N SER A 219 -8.00 13.14 -11.65
CA SER A 219 -6.66 12.58 -11.48
C SER A 219 -6.42 11.41 -12.45
N VAL A 220 -7.37 10.50 -12.56
CA VAL A 220 -7.31 9.38 -13.53
C VAL A 220 -7.15 9.93 -14.96
N ARG A 221 -7.91 10.96 -15.33
CA ARG A 221 -7.79 11.60 -16.66
C ARG A 221 -6.41 12.20 -16.88
N VAL A 222 -5.88 12.95 -15.93
CA VAL A 222 -4.55 13.58 -16.02
C VAL A 222 -3.46 12.53 -16.18
N ILE A 223 -3.47 11.47 -15.37
CA ILE A 223 -2.51 10.37 -15.43
C ILE A 223 -2.60 9.64 -16.76
N ARG A 224 -3.82 9.35 -17.24
CA ARG A 224 -4.06 8.70 -18.53
C ARG A 224 -3.47 9.51 -19.70
N ASP A 225 -3.66 10.82 -19.69
CA ASP A 225 -3.14 11.72 -20.74
C ASP A 225 -1.60 11.83 -20.65
N ALA A 226 -1.03 11.90 -19.46
CA ALA A 226 0.41 11.89 -19.23
C ALA A 226 1.06 10.58 -19.75
N LYS A 227 0.48 9.42 -19.48
CA LYS A 227 0.94 8.13 -20.01
C LYS A 227 0.87 8.06 -21.52
N ARG A 228 -0.21 8.57 -22.13
CA ARG A 228 -0.35 8.67 -23.61
C ARG A 228 0.71 9.57 -24.24
N ALA A 229 1.14 10.60 -23.53
CA ALA A 229 2.23 11.48 -23.95
C ALA A 229 3.61 10.83 -23.78
N GLY A 230 3.71 9.64 -23.16
CA GLY A 230 4.98 8.94 -22.93
C GLY A 230 5.74 9.43 -21.70
N ILE A 231 5.09 10.17 -20.81
CA ILE A 231 5.69 10.62 -19.53
C ILE A 231 5.84 9.41 -18.62
N ASN A 232 6.97 9.30 -17.92
CA ASN A 232 7.25 8.21 -16.98
C ASN A 232 6.49 8.43 -15.67
N VAL A 233 5.16 8.25 -15.74
CA VAL A 233 4.24 8.33 -14.58
C VAL A 233 3.60 6.98 -14.31
N THR A 234 3.51 6.63 -13.05
CA THR A 234 2.78 5.46 -12.54
C THR A 234 1.87 5.87 -11.41
N ALA A 235 0.89 5.03 -11.06
CA ALA A 235 -0.10 5.37 -10.04
C ALA A 235 -0.60 4.15 -9.30
N GLU A 236 -1.03 4.36 -8.07
CA GLU A 236 -1.67 3.34 -7.23
C GLU A 236 -3.09 3.76 -6.81
N VAL A 237 -3.89 2.77 -6.45
CA VAL A 237 -5.20 2.95 -5.83
C VAL A 237 -5.32 2.04 -4.62
N THR A 238 -6.10 2.44 -3.63
CA THR A 238 -6.27 1.63 -2.42
C THR A 238 -7.51 0.74 -2.51
N PRO A 239 -7.54 -0.38 -1.75
CA PRO A 239 -8.72 -1.24 -1.65
C PRO A 239 -9.98 -0.47 -1.23
N HIS A 240 -9.86 0.44 -0.26
CA HIS A 240 -10.99 1.19 0.24
C HIS A 240 -11.56 2.18 -0.78
N HIS A 241 -10.75 2.85 -1.60
CA HIS A 241 -11.25 3.71 -2.68
C HIS A 241 -11.91 2.93 -3.84
N LEU A 242 -11.56 1.64 -4.03
CA LEU A 242 -12.21 0.77 -5.02
C LEU A 242 -13.55 0.20 -4.54
N ILE A 243 -13.76 0.09 -3.21
CA ILE A 243 -14.90 -0.62 -2.61
C ILE A 243 -15.91 0.34 -2.02
N LEU A 244 -15.44 1.42 -1.37
CA LEU A 244 -16.27 2.41 -0.69
C LEU A 244 -16.34 3.72 -1.49
N ASN A 245 -17.39 4.50 -1.20
CA ASN A 245 -17.54 5.89 -1.62
C ASN A 245 -18.13 6.72 -0.47
N GLU A 246 -18.32 8.03 -0.66
CA GLU A 246 -18.80 8.91 0.41
C GLU A 246 -20.15 8.47 1.01
N GLN A 247 -21.03 7.80 0.24
CA GLN A 247 -22.35 7.38 0.71
C GLN A 247 -22.28 6.27 1.78
N ASP A 248 -21.14 5.58 1.91
CA ASP A 248 -20.93 4.59 2.96
C ASP A 248 -20.69 5.22 4.34
N ILE A 249 -20.41 6.54 4.38
CA ILE A 249 -20.23 7.30 5.63
C ILE A 249 -21.61 7.68 6.20
N LEU A 250 -22.16 6.86 7.07
CA LEU A 250 -23.51 7.05 7.59
C LEU A 250 -23.58 7.98 8.82
N SER A 251 -22.47 8.17 9.54
CA SER A 251 -22.41 8.92 10.79
C SER A 251 -21.04 9.56 10.99
N ASN A 252 -20.82 10.25 12.12
CA ASN A 252 -19.53 10.82 12.51
C ASN A 252 -18.54 9.74 13.03
N ASP A 253 -18.40 8.64 12.27
CA ASP A 253 -17.47 7.56 12.57
C ASP A 253 -16.13 7.78 11.86
N ALA A 254 -15.09 8.16 12.61
CA ALA A 254 -13.78 8.44 12.05
C ALA A 254 -13.02 7.20 11.56
N ASN A 255 -13.56 5.98 11.68
CA ASN A 255 -13.04 4.83 10.96
C ASN A 255 -13.23 4.96 9.44
N PHE A 256 -14.08 5.90 8.98
CA PHE A 256 -14.19 6.30 7.56
C PHE A 256 -13.35 7.52 7.20
N LYS A 257 -12.54 8.06 8.13
CA LYS A 257 -11.68 9.22 7.88
C LYS A 257 -10.30 8.76 7.42
N MET A 258 -9.98 8.98 6.15
CA MET A 258 -8.67 8.79 5.53
C MET A 258 -8.37 9.97 4.58
N ASN A 259 -7.13 10.12 4.14
CA ASN A 259 -6.72 11.13 3.17
C ASN A 259 -5.88 10.49 2.05
N PRO A 260 -6.38 10.54 0.78
CA PRO A 260 -7.60 11.23 0.30
C PRO A 260 -8.89 10.65 0.90
N PRO A 261 -9.95 11.47 1.05
CA PRO A 261 -11.23 10.98 1.55
C PRO A 261 -11.94 10.08 0.51
N LEU A 262 -12.87 9.26 0.98
CA LEU A 262 -13.80 8.56 0.11
C LEU A 262 -14.56 9.57 -0.72
N ARG A 263 -14.49 9.46 -2.05
CA ARG A 263 -15.06 10.40 -3.02
C ARG A 263 -16.47 9.99 -3.44
N ALA A 264 -17.03 10.73 -4.38
CA ALA A 264 -18.31 10.40 -5.00
C ALA A 264 -18.26 9.06 -5.75
N LYS A 265 -19.43 8.49 -6.04
CA LYS A 265 -19.55 7.21 -6.73
C LYS A 265 -18.92 7.22 -8.12
N GLU A 266 -19.04 8.31 -8.86
CA GLU A 266 -18.42 8.46 -10.17
C GLU A 266 -16.88 8.49 -10.12
N ASP A 267 -16.29 8.94 -9.01
CA ASP A 267 -14.85 8.85 -8.79
C ASP A 267 -14.44 7.38 -8.57
N GLN A 268 -15.16 6.67 -7.70
CA GLN A 268 -14.94 5.23 -7.46
C GLN A 268 -15.04 4.42 -8.77
N GLU A 269 -16.02 4.70 -9.62
CA GLU A 269 -16.18 4.04 -10.91
C GLU A 269 -15.01 4.35 -11.85
N ALA A 270 -14.53 5.60 -11.88
CA ALA A 270 -13.38 6.01 -12.69
C ALA A 270 -12.05 5.37 -12.21
N LEU A 271 -11.90 5.14 -10.90
CA LEU A 271 -10.74 4.42 -10.36
C LEU A 271 -10.71 2.97 -10.84
N LEU A 272 -11.85 2.28 -10.80
CA LEU A 272 -11.95 0.91 -11.30
C LEU A 272 -11.70 0.84 -12.82
N GLU A 273 -12.24 1.80 -13.60
CA GLU A 273 -11.96 1.91 -15.02
C GLU A 273 -10.47 2.14 -15.27
N GLY A 274 -9.83 3.06 -14.50
CA GLY A 274 -8.42 3.37 -14.60
C GLY A 274 -7.52 2.17 -14.26
N LEU A 275 -7.94 1.34 -13.30
CA LEU A 275 -7.25 0.09 -12.98
C LEU A 275 -7.36 -0.91 -14.15
N LEU A 276 -8.55 -1.06 -14.74
CA LEU A 276 -8.79 -2.03 -15.81
C LEU A 276 -8.13 -1.63 -17.14
N ASP A 277 -8.02 -0.34 -17.46
CA ASP A 277 -7.40 0.14 -18.69
C ASP A 277 -5.88 0.38 -18.57
N GLY A 278 -5.30 0.17 -17.38
CA GLY A 278 -3.88 0.30 -17.10
C GLY A 278 -3.41 1.75 -16.85
N THR A 279 -4.33 2.70 -16.67
CA THR A 279 -4.01 4.05 -16.20
C THR A 279 -3.45 4.01 -14.78
N ILE A 280 -4.04 3.19 -13.92
CA ILE A 280 -3.55 2.87 -12.58
C ILE A 280 -2.78 1.55 -12.66
N ASP A 281 -1.58 1.52 -12.10
CA ASP A 281 -0.61 0.44 -12.31
C ASP A 281 -0.71 -0.67 -11.28
N LEU A 282 -1.05 -0.35 -10.03
CA LEU A 282 -1.01 -1.29 -8.91
C LEU A 282 -2.02 -0.92 -7.82
N ILE A 283 -2.17 -1.82 -6.86
CA ILE A 283 -2.96 -1.60 -5.65
C ILE A 283 -1.99 -1.58 -4.46
N ALA A 284 -2.11 -0.54 -3.63
CA ALA A 284 -1.41 -0.41 -2.35
C ALA A 284 -2.42 -0.09 -1.24
N THR A 285 -2.14 -0.49 0.00
CA THR A 285 -3.16 -0.40 1.05
C THR A 285 -3.31 0.97 1.66
N ASP A 286 -2.26 1.77 1.70
CA ASP A 286 -2.14 2.93 2.56
C ASP A 286 -2.50 2.56 4.02
N HIS A 287 -1.95 1.43 4.49
CA HIS A 287 -2.13 0.99 5.86
C HIS A 287 -1.65 2.06 6.84
N ALA A 288 -2.58 2.73 7.48
CA ALA A 288 -2.33 3.90 8.32
C ALA A 288 -2.95 3.71 9.72
N PRO A 289 -2.28 2.95 10.60
CA PRO A 289 -2.78 2.63 11.93
C PRO A 289 -2.78 3.85 12.86
N HIS A 290 -3.83 3.91 13.70
CA HIS A 290 -4.00 4.91 14.75
C HIS A 290 -4.58 4.25 16.00
N ALA A 291 -4.35 4.88 17.15
CA ALA A 291 -4.91 4.42 18.42
C ALA A 291 -6.44 4.61 18.47
N GLU A 292 -7.14 3.73 19.18
CA GLU A 292 -8.61 3.77 19.23
C GLU A 292 -9.16 5.06 19.85
N ASP A 293 -8.48 5.59 20.88
CA ASP A 293 -8.82 6.87 21.52
C ASP A 293 -8.66 8.07 20.57
N GLU A 294 -7.65 8.04 19.69
CA GLU A 294 -7.48 9.08 18.67
C GLU A 294 -8.63 9.04 17.64
N LYS A 295 -9.05 7.85 17.21
CA LYS A 295 -10.16 7.69 16.25
C LYS A 295 -11.53 7.96 16.90
N ALA A 296 -11.67 7.78 18.21
CA ALA A 296 -12.88 8.08 18.93
C ALA A 296 -13.25 9.59 18.99
N LEU A 297 -12.32 10.47 18.59
CA LEU A 297 -12.53 11.93 18.55
C LEU A 297 -13.47 12.40 17.42
N GLY A 298 -13.92 11.50 16.52
CA GLY A 298 -14.78 11.82 15.39
C GLY A 298 -14.04 12.58 14.26
N PHE A 299 -14.76 12.88 13.16
CA PHE A 299 -14.14 13.41 11.94
C PHE A 299 -13.36 14.70 12.13
N LEU A 300 -13.78 15.62 12.97
CA LEU A 300 -13.09 16.91 13.11
C LEU A 300 -11.69 16.78 13.74
N GLN A 301 -11.54 15.91 14.72
CA GLN A 301 -10.31 15.85 15.53
C GLN A 301 -9.49 14.58 15.35
N ALA A 302 -10.10 13.48 14.88
CA ALA A 302 -9.37 12.25 14.63
C ALA A 302 -8.33 12.41 13.52
N PRO A 303 -7.18 11.73 13.61
CA PRO A 303 -6.21 11.69 12.51
C PRO A 303 -6.79 10.93 11.30
N PHE A 304 -6.28 11.25 10.11
CA PHE A 304 -6.58 10.56 8.88
C PHE A 304 -5.86 9.21 8.82
N GLY A 305 -6.53 8.18 8.32
CA GLY A 305 -5.97 6.87 8.07
C GLY A 305 -6.85 5.72 8.55
N ILE A 306 -6.73 4.59 7.86
CA ILE A 306 -7.33 3.31 8.22
C ILE A 306 -6.31 2.18 8.06
N THR A 307 -6.53 1.05 8.74
CA THR A 307 -5.72 -0.16 8.53
C THR A 307 -6.18 -0.90 7.27
N GLY A 308 -5.24 -1.47 6.50
CA GLY A 308 -5.54 -2.12 5.24
C GLY A 308 -4.87 -3.48 5.01
N LEU A 309 -3.69 -3.74 5.59
CA LEU A 309 -2.87 -4.92 5.28
C LEU A 309 -3.62 -6.25 5.47
N GLU A 310 -4.28 -6.45 6.60
CA GLU A 310 -4.94 -7.72 6.93
C GLU A 310 -6.27 -7.94 6.19
N THR A 311 -6.77 -6.92 5.50
CA THR A 311 -8.10 -6.95 4.87
C THR A 311 -8.07 -6.74 3.35
N ALA A 312 -6.94 -6.34 2.76
CA ALA A 312 -6.83 -5.97 1.36
C ALA A 312 -7.28 -7.08 0.41
N PHE A 313 -6.64 -8.24 0.44
CA PHE A 313 -6.98 -9.34 -0.47
C PHE A 313 -8.40 -9.85 -0.27
N PRO A 314 -8.87 -10.15 0.95
CA PRO A 314 -10.25 -10.61 1.19
C PRO A 314 -11.32 -9.64 0.67
N LEU A 315 -11.15 -8.35 0.91
CA LEU A 315 -12.07 -7.32 0.43
C LEU A 315 -12.09 -7.24 -1.10
N LEU A 316 -10.93 -7.16 -1.73
CA LEU A 316 -10.81 -7.08 -3.19
C LEU A 316 -11.33 -8.35 -3.86
N TYR A 317 -11.01 -9.53 -3.32
CA TYR A 317 -11.51 -10.80 -3.83
C TYR A 317 -13.04 -10.87 -3.74
N THR A 318 -13.60 -10.52 -2.59
CA THR A 318 -15.06 -10.59 -2.36
C THR A 318 -15.81 -9.59 -3.22
N HIS A 319 -15.39 -8.32 -3.24
CA HIS A 319 -16.18 -7.24 -3.85
C HIS A 319 -15.87 -7.00 -5.32
N LEU A 320 -14.71 -7.43 -5.82
CA LEU A 320 -14.35 -7.24 -7.22
C LEU A 320 -14.26 -8.56 -8.00
N VAL A 321 -13.62 -9.59 -7.44
CA VAL A 321 -13.44 -10.85 -8.18
C VAL A 321 -14.71 -11.69 -8.16
N LYS A 322 -15.29 -11.96 -6.99
CA LYS A 322 -16.54 -12.75 -6.90
C LYS A 322 -17.72 -12.08 -7.60
N THR A 323 -17.71 -10.77 -7.73
CA THR A 323 -18.72 -10.00 -8.46
C THR A 323 -18.46 -9.87 -9.95
N GLY A 324 -17.33 -10.41 -10.45
CA GLY A 324 -16.96 -10.41 -11.87
C GLY A 324 -16.45 -9.07 -12.41
N LYS A 325 -16.19 -8.07 -11.56
CA LYS A 325 -15.64 -6.77 -11.95
C LYS A 325 -14.14 -6.86 -12.28
N LEU A 326 -13.42 -7.80 -11.65
CA LEU A 326 -11.99 -8.02 -11.85
C LEU A 326 -11.72 -9.53 -11.93
N SER A 327 -10.78 -9.97 -12.77
CA SER A 327 -10.34 -11.37 -12.73
C SER A 327 -9.38 -11.62 -11.56
N LEU A 328 -9.41 -12.87 -11.00
CA LEU A 328 -8.46 -13.24 -9.95
C LEU A 328 -7.00 -13.03 -10.38
N LYS A 329 -6.68 -13.36 -11.64
CA LYS A 329 -5.34 -13.15 -12.18
C LYS A 329 -4.91 -11.69 -12.11
N LEU A 330 -5.76 -10.77 -12.55
CA LEU A 330 -5.47 -9.34 -12.49
C LEU A 330 -5.33 -8.83 -11.06
N LEU A 331 -6.18 -9.29 -10.13
CA LEU A 331 -6.02 -8.93 -8.72
C LEU A 331 -4.64 -9.35 -8.19
N VAL A 332 -4.24 -10.59 -8.46
CA VAL A 332 -2.91 -11.08 -8.06
C VAL A 332 -1.80 -10.27 -8.72
N ASP A 333 -1.90 -9.99 -10.02
CA ASP A 333 -0.91 -9.20 -10.74
C ASP A 333 -0.74 -7.79 -10.11
N TYR A 334 -1.84 -7.14 -9.72
CA TYR A 334 -1.81 -5.81 -9.08
C TYR A 334 -1.21 -5.79 -7.67
N LEU A 335 -1.15 -6.94 -7.00
CA LEU A 335 -0.55 -7.08 -5.67
C LEU A 335 0.85 -7.73 -5.71
N THR A 336 1.36 -8.15 -6.86
CA THR A 336 2.62 -8.91 -6.97
C THR A 336 3.52 -8.37 -8.09
N VAL A 337 3.34 -8.85 -9.31
CA VAL A 337 4.22 -8.54 -10.44
C VAL A 337 4.15 -7.07 -10.86
N LYS A 338 3.01 -6.42 -10.73
CA LYS A 338 2.84 -5.02 -11.10
C LYS A 338 3.64 -4.06 -10.21
N PRO A 339 3.50 -4.08 -8.86
CA PRO A 339 4.36 -3.26 -8.00
C PRO A 339 5.85 -3.60 -8.19
N ALA A 340 6.21 -4.87 -8.39
CA ALA A 340 7.57 -5.26 -8.68
C ALA A 340 8.10 -4.64 -9.99
N GLN A 341 7.29 -4.60 -11.05
CA GLN A 341 7.67 -3.98 -12.32
C GLN A 341 7.82 -2.46 -12.21
N VAL A 342 6.88 -1.79 -11.53
CA VAL A 342 6.89 -0.33 -11.34
C VAL A 342 8.16 0.13 -10.65
N PHE A 343 8.61 -0.59 -9.65
CA PHE A 343 9.78 -0.22 -8.84
C PHE A 343 11.02 -1.07 -9.10
N ALA A 344 11.04 -1.88 -10.17
CA ALA A 344 12.14 -2.76 -10.55
C ALA A 344 12.62 -3.68 -9.41
N LEU A 345 11.67 -4.26 -8.66
CA LEU A 345 11.97 -5.18 -7.56
C LEU A 345 12.18 -6.60 -8.08
N PRO A 346 13.13 -7.37 -7.51
CA PRO A 346 13.40 -8.76 -7.91
C PRO A 346 12.48 -9.76 -7.19
N TYR A 347 11.20 -9.41 -6.98
CA TYR A 347 10.21 -10.18 -6.22
C TYR A 347 8.89 -10.28 -6.98
N GLY A 348 7.89 -10.94 -6.39
CA GLY A 348 6.52 -10.96 -6.89
C GLY A 348 6.22 -12.04 -7.94
N ARG A 349 7.06 -13.08 -8.04
CA ARG A 349 6.88 -14.20 -8.96
C ARG A 349 6.97 -15.53 -8.24
N LEU A 350 6.17 -16.50 -8.69
CA LEU A 350 6.19 -17.88 -8.22
C LEU A 350 6.81 -18.75 -9.32
N GLU A 351 8.14 -18.70 -9.45
CA GLU A 351 8.92 -19.37 -10.49
C GLU A 351 10.18 -20.00 -9.88
N VAL A 352 10.72 -21.04 -10.55
CA VAL A 352 11.98 -21.68 -10.12
C VAL A 352 13.13 -20.66 -10.17
N ALA A 353 13.99 -20.71 -9.16
CA ALA A 353 15.11 -19.81 -8.89
C ALA A 353 14.75 -18.41 -8.34
N GLU A 354 13.46 -18.07 -8.26
CA GLU A 354 13.01 -16.86 -7.58
C GLU A 354 13.05 -17.02 -6.06
N PHE A 355 12.93 -15.91 -5.32
CA PHE A 355 12.80 -15.97 -3.86
C PHE A 355 11.55 -16.75 -3.46
N ALA A 356 11.65 -17.53 -2.40
CA ALA A 356 10.53 -18.27 -1.83
C ALA A 356 9.64 -17.33 -0.98
N ASP A 357 8.98 -16.41 -1.68
CA ASP A 357 7.99 -15.48 -1.16
C ASP A 357 6.61 -15.98 -1.64
N ILE A 358 5.86 -16.64 -0.74
CA ILE A 358 4.65 -17.39 -1.11
C ILE A 358 3.55 -17.08 -0.10
N THR A 359 2.31 -16.88 -0.57
CA THR A 359 1.12 -16.90 0.28
C THR A 359 0.16 -17.99 -0.16
N LEU A 360 -0.42 -18.70 0.80
CA LEU A 360 -1.53 -19.65 0.59
C LEU A 360 -2.84 -18.97 0.96
N ILE A 361 -3.81 -19.04 0.06
CA ILE A 361 -5.12 -18.42 0.23
C ILE A 361 -6.22 -19.49 0.22
N ASP A 362 -7.09 -19.47 1.22
CA ASP A 362 -8.39 -20.17 1.15
C ASP A 362 -9.41 -19.27 0.45
N LEU A 363 -9.84 -19.68 -0.74
CA LEU A 363 -10.84 -18.93 -1.52
C LEU A 363 -12.29 -19.31 -1.18
N THR A 364 -12.50 -20.36 -0.41
CA THR A 364 -13.80 -21.03 -0.20
C THR A 364 -14.43 -20.71 1.14
N GLU A 365 -13.62 -20.47 2.16
CA GLU A 365 -14.10 -20.14 3.50
C GLU A 365 -14.66 -18.73 3.55
N GLU A 366 -15.91 -18.60 4.00
CA GLU A 366 -16.49 -17.32 4.39
C GLU A 366 -16.14 -17.04 5.86
N TRP A 367 -15.61 -15.84 6.11
CA TRP A 367 -15.26 -15.44 7.45
C TRP A 367 -15.60 -13.96 7.69
N THR A 368 -15.70 -13.59 8.96
CA THR A 368 -16.05 -12.22 9.36
C THR A 368 -14.79 -11.46 9.79
N ILE A 369 -14.59 -10.26 9.24
CA ILE A 369 -13.52 -9.38 9.68
C ILE A 369 -13.80 -8.95 11.12
N ASP A 370 -12.91 -9.35 12.04
CA ASP A 370 -12.91 -8.91 13.44
C ASP A 370 -11.63 -8.11 13.72
N LYS A 371 -11.76 -6.79 13.86
CA LYS A 371 -10.64 -5.90 14.14
C LYS A 371 -9.87 -6.25 15.42
N HIS A 372 -10.51 -6.91 16.39
CA HIS A 372 -9.87 -7.29 17.66
C HIS A 372 -8.87 -8.44 17.48
N THR A 373 -8.95 -9.18 16.38
CA THR A 373 -8.00 -10.24 16.03
C THR A 373 -6.81 -9.74 15.22
N PHE A 374 -6.78 -8.48 14.79
CA PHE A 374 -5.68 -7.93 13.99
C PHE A 374 -4.35 -7.98 14.74
N TYR A 375 -3.27 -8.26 14.01
CA TYR A 375 -1.90 -8.17 14.53
C TYR A 375 -1.41 -6.72 14.57
N SER A 376 -1.89 -5.87 13.63
CA SER A 376 -1.69 -4.43 13.74
C SER A 376 -2.19 -3.91 15.09
N LYS A 377 -1.46 -2.97 15.68
CA LYS A 377 -1.93 -2.25 16.89
C LYS A 377 -3.13 -1.39 16.57
N GLY A 378 -3.19 -0.82 15.36
CA GLY A 378 -4.34 -0.07 14.88
C GLY A 378 -5.57 -0.97 14.67
N LYS A 379 -6.73 -0.51 15.18
CA LYS A 379 -8.04 -1.16 15.02
C LYS A 379 -9.00 -0.28 14.20
N ASN A 380 -8.45 0.74 13.56
CA ASN A 380 -9.18 1.76 12.81
C ASN A 380 -9.55 1.27 11.41
N THR A 381 -10.62 0.51 11.29
CA THR A 381 -11.14 -0.01 10.03
C THR A 381 -12.65 0.17 9.92
N PRO A 382 -13.18 0.59 8.76
CA PRO A 382 -14.62 0.63 8.51
C PRO A 382 -15.21 -0.75 8.21
N PHE A 383 -14.38 -1.77 8.00
CA PHE A 383 -14.78 -3.09 7.52
C PHE A 383 -15.08 -4.10 8.64
N ASN A 384 -15.02 -3.68 9.91
CA ASN A 384 -15.31 -4.57 11.03
C ASN A 384 -16.72 -5.16 10.94
N GLY A 385 -16.84 -6.47 11.06
CA GLY A 385 -18.11 -7.20 10.93
C GLY A 385 -18.50 -7.54 9.49
N TRP A 386 -17.70 -7.21 8.49
CA TRP A 386 -17.97 -7.59 7.10
C TRP A 386 -17.63 -9.06 6.86
N ASN A 387 -18.51 -9.76 6.14
CA ASN A 387 -18.27 -11.12 5.69
C ASN A 387 -17.51 -11.11 4.37
N VAL A 388 -16.42 -11.86 4.32
CA VAL A 388 -15.50 -11.89 3.19
C VAL A 388 -15.03 -13.31 2.89
N PHE A 389 -14.47 -13.51 1.71
CA PHE A 389 -13.80 -14.72 1.24
C PHE A 389 -12.34 -14.38 0.89
N GLY A 390 -11.51 -15.43 0.69
CA GLY A 390 -10.13 -15.22 0.30
C GLY A 390 -9.22 -14.95 1.50
N LYS A 391 -9.24 -15.85 2.48
CA LYS A 391 -8.44 -15.77 3.70
C LYS A 391 -7.00 -16.20 3.43
N PRO A 392 -5.99 -15.33 3.65
CA PRO A 392 -4.60 -15.79 3.71
C PRO A 392 -4.44 -16.73 4.92
N VAL A 393 -3.90 -17.92 4.68
CA VAL A 393 -3.77 -18.95 5.73
C VAL A 393 -2.32 -19.32 6.03
N LEU A 394 -1.40 -18.95 5.14
CA LEU A 394 0.04 -19.12 5.36
C LEU A 394 0.81 -18.13 4.54
N THR A 395 1.90 -17.61 5.10
CA THR A 395 2.85 -16.73 4.38
C THR A 395 4.27 -17.20 4.64
N ILE A 396 5.01 -17.38 3.55
CA ILE A 396 6.44 -17.70 3.54
C ILE A 396 7.17 -16.49 2.97
N ALA A 397 8.12 -15.94 3.68
CA ALA A 397 8.97 -14.85 3.24
C ALA A 397 10.44 -15.27 3.28
N GLY A 398 11.11 -15.23 2.12
CA GLY A 398 12.49 -15.67 1.99
C GLY A 398 12.73 -17.11 2.47
N GLY A 399 11.79 -18.00 2.19
CA GLY A 399 11.85 -19.43 2.56
C GLY A 399 11.47 -19.75 4.00
N LYS A 400 11.06 -18.77 4.81
CA LYS A 400 10.66 -18.98 6.21
C LYS A 400 9.17 -18.76 6.37
N VAL A 401 8.48 -19.63 7.09
CA VAL A 401 7.10 -19.40 7.53
C VAL A 401 7.08 -18.23 8.50
N VAL A 402 6.36 -17.15 8.13
CA VAL A 402 6.23 -15.92 8.92
C VAL A 402 4.81 -15.71 9.43
N TYR A 403 3.85 -16.42 8.85
CA TYR A 403 2.45 -16.48 9.33
C TYR A 403 1.86 -17.83 9.00
N GLU A 404 1.12 -18.39 9.94
CA GLU A 404 0.36 -19.63 9.83
C GLU A 404 -0.97 -19.51 10.56
N ASP A 405 -2.07 -19.85 9.89
CA ASP A 405 -3.40 -19.98 10.48
C ASP A 405 -3.60 -21.41 11.00
N GLU A 406 -4.39 -21.59 12.06
CA GLU A 406 -4.68 -22.89 12.67
C GLU A 406 -5.29 -23.94 11.69
N SER A 407 -5.78 -23.48 10.54
CA SER A 407 -6.34 -24.35 9.48
C SER A 407 -5.29 -25.02 8.59
N VAL A 408 -4.01 -24.70 8.74
CA VAL A 408 -2.89 -25.28 7.98
C VAL A 408 -2.16 -26.29 8.86
N PHE A 409 -1.88 -27.49 8.33
CA PHE A 409 -1.08 -28.49 9.02
C PHE A 409 0.36 -28.47 8.52
N VAL A 410 1.30 -28.19 9.41
CA VAL A 410 2.72 -28.36 9.18
C VAL A 410 3.16 -29.68 9.83
N GLN A 411 3.75 -30.58 9.03
CA GLN A 411 4.36 -31.82 9.51
C GLN A 411 5.88 -31.63 9.57
N LEU A 412 6.43 -31.76 10.77
CA LEU A 412 7.87 -31.79 11.05
C LEU A 412 8.48 -33.14 10.75
#